data_0c324d9275ef53734593a63259005435
#
_entry.id   0c324d9275ef53734593a63259005435
#
_cell.length_a   1.000
_cell.length_b   1.000
_cell.length_c   1.000
_cell.angle_alpha   90.00
_cell.angle_beta   90.00
_cell.angle_gamma   90.00
#
_symmetry.space_group_name_H-M   'P 1'
#
loop_
_entity.id
_entity.type
_entity.pdbx_description
1 polymer ?
#
loop_
_entity_poly.entity_id
_entity_poly.type
_entity_poly.pdbx_seq_one_letter_code
_entity_poly.pdbx_strand_id
1 'polypeptide(L)'
;MNKRRWGQWILLAVVCLSFSIGESYAQKNDFANLRRYSKENAAFPQATKKDKRVIFMGNSITEGWVRTHPDFFKSNGYIGRGISGQTSYQFLLRFREDVINLSPALVVINAGT
;
A
#
# COMPACT_ATOMS: atom_id res chain seq x y z
N MET A 1 38.93 -21.58 -23.07
CA MET A 1 37.86 -20.76 -22.50
C MET A 1 36.81 -20.58 -23.56
N ASN A 2 35.59 -21.02 -23.29
CA ASN A 2 34.53 -21.16 -24.29
C ASN A 2 33.82 -19.81 -24.52
N LYS A 3 34.00 -19.19 -25.68
CA LYS A 3 33.38 -17.88 -26.03
C LYS A 3 31.85 -17.84 -25.86
N ARG A 4 31.18 -18.99 -25.89
CA ARG A 4 29.72 -19.12 -25.67
C ARG A 4 29.27 -18.80 -24.22
N ARG A 5 30.15 -19.08 -23.23
CA ARG A 5 29.81 -18.84 -21.82
C ARG A 5 29.88 -17.37 -21.44
N TRP A 6 30.72 -16.58 -22.07
CA TRP A 6 30.85 -15.15 -21.81
C TRP A 6 29.59 -14.37 -22.26
N GLY A 7 29.00 -14.75 -23.40
CA GLY A 7 27.77 -14.15 -23.88
C GLY A 7 26.59 -14.35 -22.94
N GLN A 8 26.51 -15.53 -22.29
CA GLN A 8 25.43 -15.82 -21.33
C GLN A 8 25.54 -14.99 -20.05
N TRP A 9 26.75 -14.76 -19.56
CA TRP A 9 26.95 -13.92 -18.36
C TRP A 9 26.68 -12.45 -18.64
N ILE A 10 27.05 -11.96 -19.80
CA ILE A 10 26.75 -10.59 -20.23
C ILE A 10 25.23 -10.39 -20.38
N LEU A 11 24.52 -11.36 -20.96
CA LEU A 11 23.06 -11.31 -21.11
C LEU A 11 22.36 -11.30 -19.75
N LEU A 12 22.79 -12.14 -18.81
CA LEU A 12 22.25 -12.16 -17.45
C LEU A 12 22.52 -10.86 -16.70
N ALA A 13 23.70 -10.25 -16.85
CA ALA A 13 24.03 -8.97 -16.23
C ALA A 13 23.17 -7.83 -16.79
N VAL A 14 22.90 -7.80 -18.09
CA VAL A 14 22.04 -6.80 -18.72
C VAL A 14 20.59 -6.94 -18.26
N VAL A 15 20.07 -8.16 -18.13
CA VAL A 15 18.71 -8.41 -17.61
C VAL A 15 18.58 -7.99 -16.16
N CYS A 16 19.57 -8.27 -15.30
CA CYS A 16 19.57 -7.84 -13.91
C CYS A 16 19.61 -6.31 -13.77
N LEU A 17 20.39 -5.62 -14.58
CA LEU A 17 20.47 -4.15 -14.60
C LEU A 17 19.14 -3.51 -15.06
N SER A 18 18.44 -4.12 -15.99
CA SER A 18 17.13 -3.63 -16.46
C SER A 18 16.07 -3.71 -15.38
N PHE A 19 16.07 -4.76 -14.57
CA PHE A 19 15.15 -4.89 -13.43
C PHE A 19 15.40 -3.83 -12.35
N SER A 20 16.67 -3.55 -12.04
CA SER A 20 17.02 -2.55 -11.02
C SER A 20 16.63 -1.12 -11.42
N ILE A 21 16.71 -0.78 -12.70
CA ILE A 21 16.32 0.54 -13.22
C ILE A 21 14.79 0.71 -13.18
N GLY A 22 14.02 -0.32 -13.48
CA GLY A 22 12.56 -0.29 -13.44
C GLY A 22 12.00 0.00 -12.05
N GLU A 23 12.54 -0.61 -11.01
CA GLU A 23 12.13 -0.37 -9.63
C GLU A 23 12.45 1.07 -9.16
N SER A 24 13.56 1.64 -9.60
CA SER A 24 13.96 3.00 -9.21
C SER A 24 13.03 4.07 -9.79
N TYR A 25 12.54 3.91 -11.02
CA TYR A 25 11.58 4.83 -11.64
C TYR A 25 10.17 4.71 -11.05
N ALA A 26 9.71 3.50 -10.77
CA ALA A 26 8.43 3.26 -10.11
C ALA A 26 8.40 3.87 -8.70
N GLN A 27 9.53 3.89 -8.01
CA GLN A 27 9.65 4.47 -6.69
C GLN A 27 9.55 5.99 -6.66
N LYS A 28 10.05 6.68 -7.68
CA LYS A 28 10.02 8.15 -7.77
C LYS A 28 8.63 8.73 -8.02
N ASN A 29 7.71 7.95 -8.57
CA ASN A 29 6.41 8.41 -9.05
C ASN A 29 5.22 7.81 -8.29
N ASP A 30 5.42 7.31 -7.06
CA ASP A 30 4.33 6.84 -6.20
C ASP A 30 3.58 8.02 -5.55
N PHE A 31 2.90 8.80 -6.39
CA PHE A 31 2.18 9.99 -5.98
C PHE A 31 1.13 9.72 -4.90
N ALA A 32 0.48 8.57 -4.95
CA ALA A 32 -0.52 8.18 -3.97
C ALA A 32 0.08 7.46 -2.75
N ASN A 33 1.39 7.19 -2.74
CA ASN A 33 2.08 6.44 -1.71
C ASN A 33 1.45 5.04 -1.47
N LEU A 34 1.25 4.30 -2.56
CA LEU A 34 0.67 2.95 -2.56
C LEU A 34 1.47 1.95 -1.71
N ARG A 35 2.77 2.22 -1.53
CA ARG A 35 3.64 1.37 -0.71
C ARG A 35 3.41 1.50 0.78
N ARG A 36 2.81 2.61 1.24
CA ARG A 36 2.67 2.90 2.67
C ARG A 36 2.05 1.74 3.45
N TYR A 37 1.00 1.15 2.90
CA TYR A 37 0.26 0.06 3.53
C TYR A 37 0.36 -1.28 2.81
N SER A 38 1.15 -1.39 1.74
CA SER A 38 1.21 -2.58 0.89
C SER A 38 1.55 -3.87 1.65
N LYS A 39 2.51 -3.81 2.57
CA LYS A 39 2.90 -4.97 3.39
C LYS A 39 1.79 -5.37 4.38
N GLU A 40 1.17 -4.40 5.01
CA GLU A 40 0.06 -4.66 5.92
C GLU A 40 -1.14 -5.23 5.15
N ASN A 41 -1.47 -4.66 3.99
CA ASN A 41 -2.55 -5.13 3.16
C ASN A 41 -2.34 -6.58 2.72
N ALA A 42 -1.12 -6.95 2.32
CA ALA A 42 -0.76 -8.30 1.93
C ALA A 42 -0.82 -9.31 3.10
N ALA A 43 -0.65 -8.85 4.33
CA ALA A 43 -0.70 -9.69 5.53
C ALA A 43 -2.13 -9.97 6.02
N PHE A 44 -3.13 -9.20 5.56
CA PHE A 44 -4.51 -9.46 5.96
C PHE A 44 -5.03 -10.77 5.34
N PRO A 45 -5.63 -11.65 6.15
CA PRO A 45 -6.29 -12.83 5.63
C PRO A 45 -7.48 -12.41 4.75
N GLN A 46 -7.82 -13.26 3.80
CA GLN A 46 -9.01 -13.04 2.98
C GLN A 46 -10.25 -12.89 3.88
N ALA A 47 -11.03 -11.83 3.65
CA ALA A 47 -12.21 -11.58 4.45
C ALA A 47 -13.28 -12.66 4.22
N THR A 48 -13.90 -13.10 5.29
CA THR A 48 -15.07 -13.96 5.27
C THR A 48 -16.35 -13.14 5.46
N LYS A 49 -17.52 -13.73 5.23
CA LYS A 49 -18.82 -13.05 5.48
C LYS A 49 -19.03 -12.66 6.95
N LYS A 50 -18.26 -13.22 7.88
CA LYS A 50 -18.32 -12.92 9.32
C LYS A 50 -17.44 -11.73 9.70
N ASP A 51 -16.45 -11.39 8.87
CA ASP A 51 -15.52 -10.31 9.13
C ASP A 51 -16.19 -8.96 8.84
N LYS A 52 -16.47 -8.22 9.89
CA LYS A 52 -17.04 -6.86 9.79
C LYS A 52 -15.92 -5.83 9.82
N ARG A 53 -15.02 -5.86 8.85
CA ARG A 53 -13.92 -4.91 8.77
C ARG A 53 -14.45 -3.50 8.58
N VAL A 54 -13.95 -2.57 9.37
CA VAL A 54 -14.21 -1.14 9.23
C VAL A 54 -12.89 -0.47 8.88
N ILE A 55 -12.85 0.22 7.75
CA ILE A 55 -11.65 0.92 7.29
C ILE A 55 -11.85 2.43 7.43
N PHE A 56 -10.87 3.09 8.04
CA PHE A 56 -10.83 4.53 8.18
C PHE A 56 -9.82 5.10 7.17
N MET A 57 -10.34 5.67 6.10
CA MET A 57 -9.57 6.31 5.03
C MET A 57 -9.47 7.81 5.28
N GLY A 58 -8.28 8.37 5.15
CA GLY A 58 -8.11 9.80 5.37
C GLY A 58 -6.68 10.30 5.26
N ASN A 59 -6.48 11.52 5.74
CA ASN A 59 -5.18 12.20 5.75
C ASN A 59 -4.53 12.18 7.15
N SER A 60 -3.88 13.28 7.55
CA SER A 60 -3.16 13.39 8.82
C SER A 60 -4.04 13.21 10.06
N ILE A 61 -5.30 13.62 10.02
CA ILE A 61 -6.23 13.44 11.14
C ILE A 61 -6.44 11.95 11.40
N THR A 62 -6.73 11.18 10.36
CA THR A 62 -6.90 9.73 10.46
C THR A 62 -5.62 9.01 10.86
N GLU A 63 -4.48 9.37 10.25
CA GLU A 63 -3.18 8.81 10.63
C GLU A 63 -2.82 9.12 12.09
N GLY A 64 -3.03 10.36 12.50
CA GLY A 64 -2.81 10.81 13.87
C GLY A 64 -3.69 10.09 14.87
N TRP A 65 -4.96 9.86 14.53
CA TRP A 65 -5.90 9.17 15.41
C TRP A 65 -5.47 7.72 15.68
N VAL A 66 -5.07 6.99 14.64
CA VAL A 66 -4.53 5.63 14.80
C VAL A 66 -3.30 5.62 15.73
N ARG A 67 -2.42 6.60 15.57
CA ARG A 67 -1.20 6.72 16.38
C ARG A 67 -1.47 7.07 17.84
N THR A 68 -2.43 7.94 18.10
CA THR A 68 -2.73 8.42 19.46
C THR A 68 -3.70 7.52 20.23
N HIS A 69 -4.52 6.75 19.51
CA HIS A 69 -5.52 5.84 20.08
C HIS A 69 -5.42 4.43 19.48
N PRO A 70 -4.24 3.79 19.54
CA PRO A 70 -4.04 2.47 18.92
C PRO A 70 -4.94 1.39 19.50
N ASP A 71 -5.24 1.45 20.77
CA ASP A 71 -6.10 0.47 21.45
C ASP A 71 -7.55 0.54 20.97
N PHE A 72 -8.04 1.73 20.64
CA PHE A 72 -9.37 1.90 20.05
C PHE A 72 -9.48 1.17 18.71
N PHE A 73 -8.47 1.30 17.85
CA PHE A 73 -8.45 0.61 16.57
C PHE A 73 -8.30 -0.89 16.74
N LYS A 74 -7.36 -1.31 17.58
CA LYS A 74 -7.04 -2.72 17.79
C LYS A 74 -8.19 -3.50 18.44
N SER A 75 -8.79 -2.97 19.51
CA SER A 75 -9.86 -3.65 20.23
C SER A 75 -11.15 -3.78 19.44
N ASN A 76 -11.40 -2.86 18.49
CA ASN A 76 -12.57 -2.91 17.62
C ASN A 76 -12.30 -3.59 16.27
N GLY A 77 -11.06 -4.03 15.99
CA GLY A 77 -10.69 -4.57 14.69
C GLY A 77 -10.76 -3.56 13.56
N TYR A 78 -10.59 -2.28 13.86
CA TYR A 78 -10.60 -1.20 12.87
C TYR A 78 -9.26 -1.07 12.17
N ILE A 79 -9.30 -0.73 10.90
CA ILE A 79 -8.12 -0.62 10.04
C ILE A 79 -7.96 0.85 9.63
N GLY A 80 -6.87 1.47 10.07
CA GLY A 80 -6.53 2.84 9.70
C GLY A 80 -5.76 2.88 8.38
N ARG A 81 -6.18 3.76 7.49
CA ARG A 81 -5.55 4.01 6.18
C ARG A 81 -5.39 5.51 5.94
N GLY A 82 -4.98 6.23 7.00
CA GLY A 82 -4.62 7.64 6.91
C GLY A 82 -3.19 7.85 6.42
N ILE A 83 -2.96 8.86 5.59
CA ILE A 83 -1.62 9.32 5.17
C ILE A 83 -1.58 10.84 5.22
N SER A 84 -0.68 11.39 6.04
CA SER A 84 -0.53 12.83 6.21
C SER A 84 -0.23 13.55 4.88
N GLY A 85 -0.83 14.72 4.70
CA GLY A 85 -0.61 15.58 3.54
C GLY A 85 -1.34 15.14 2.27
N GLN A 86 -2.10 14.04 2.32
CA GLN A 86 -2.83 13.58 1.14
C GLN A 86 -4.15 14.31 0.92
N THR A 87 -4.49 14.42 -0.35
CA THR A 87 -5.74 14.97 -0.87
C THR A 87 -6.68 13.86 -1.37
N SER A 88 -7.92 14.21 -1.69
CA SER A 88 -8.91 13.27 -2.24
C SER A 88 -8.48 12.58 -3.53
N TYR A 89 -7.66 13.23 -4.36
CA TYR A 89 -7.09 12.61 -5.57
C TYR A 89 -6.19 11.42 -5.24
N GLN A 90 -5.36 11.58 -4.22
CA GLN A 90 -4.48 10.49 -3.77
C GLN A 90 -5.28 9.37 -3.10
N PHE A 91 -6.35 9.69 -2.36
CA PHE A 91 -7.27 8.69 -1.83
C PHE A 91 -7.88 7.84 -2.94
N LEU A 92 -8.35 8.48 -4.01
CA LEU A 92 -8.95 7.79 -5.14
C LEU A 92 -7.96 6.79 -5.78
N LEU A 93 -6.72 7.19 -5.97
CA LEU A 93 -5.68 6.34 -6.57
C LEU A 93 -5.35 5.10 -5.74
N ARG A 94 -5.35 5.22 -4.40
CA ARG A 94 -5.03 4.10 -3.50
C ARG A 94 -6.26 3.38 -2.92
N PHE A 95 -7.46 3.83 -3.28
CA PHE A 95 -8.70 3.29 -2.71
C PHE A 95 -8.89 1.79 -2.96
N ARG A 96 -8.51 1.32 -4.15
CA ARG A 96 -8.58 -0.11 -4.47
C ARG A 96 -7.68 -0.93 -3.55
N GLU A 97 -6.41 -0.55 -3.43
CA GLU A 97 -5.41 -1.31 -2.68
C GLU A 97 -5.64 -1.25 -1.17
N ASP A 98 -5.97 -0.07 -0.67
CA ASP A 98 -6.05 0.18 0.76
C ASP A 98 -7.46 -0.05 1.36
N VAL A 99 -8.47 -0.17 0.50
CA VAL A 99 -9.86 -0.32 0.94
C VAL A 99 -10.56 -1.50 0.28
N ILE A 100 -10.77 -1.46 -1.04
CA ILE A 100 -11.62 -2.45 -1.73
C ILE A 100 -11.05 -3.86 -1.58
N ASN A 101 -9.74 -4.03 -1.79
CA ASN A 101 -9.08 -5.33 -1.73
C ASN A 101 -9.10 -5.96 -0.32
N LEU A 102 -9.34 -5.17 0.72
CA LEU A 102 -9.50 -5.65 2.08
C LEU A 102 -10.95 -6.09 2.40
N SER A 103 -11.87 -5.95 1.46
CA SER A 103 -13.28 -6.38 1.56
C SER A 103 -13.95 -5.86 2.84
N PRO A 104 -14.02 -4.54 3.07
CA PRO A 104 -14.63 -3.98 4.26
C PRO A 104 -16.15 -4.12 4.26
N ALA A 105 -16.75 -4.22 5.46
CA ALA A 105 -18.18 -4.08 5.67
C ALA A 105 -18.60 -2.61 5.73
N LEU A 106 -17.69 -1.73 6.16
CA LEU A 106 -17.93 -0.28 6.28
C LEU A 106 -16.63 0.48 6.00
N VAL A 107 -16.76 1.62 5.35
CA VAL A 107 -15.66 2.56 5.14
C VAL A 107 -16.05 3.93 5.70
N VAL A 108 -15.18 4.47 6.54
CA VAL A 108 -15.28 5.85 7.02
C VAL A 108 -14.25 6.68 6.26
N ILE A 109 -14.70 7.71 5.55
CA ILE A 109 -13.83 8.57 4.75
C ILE A 109 -13.78 9.96 5.37
N ASN A 110 -12.59 10.37 5.78
CA ASN A 110 -12.31 11.74 6.21
C ASN A 110 -11.49 12.43 5.12
N ALA A 111 -12.18 13.04 4.18
CA ALA A 111 -11.62 13.67 2.98
C ALA A 111 -11.79 15.19 2.95
N GLY A 112 -12.37 15.76 4.01
CA GLY A 112 -12.59 17.19 4.11
C GLY A 112 -11.41 17.90 4.79
N THR A 113 -10.85 18.87 4.10
CA THR A 113 -10.15 20.07 4.62
C THR A 113 -9.96 21.00 3.48
#